data_14c672e3bbc213fb6987a1dd3d90bb18
#
_entry.id   14c672e3bbc213fb6987a1dd3d90bb18
#
_cell.length_a   1.000
_cell.length_b   1.000
_cell.length_c   1.000
_cell.angle_alpha   90.00
_cell.angle_beta   90.00
_cell.angle_gamma   90.00
#
_symmetry.space_group_name_H-M   'P 1'
#
loop_
_entity.id
_entity.type
_entity.pdbx_description
1 polymer ?
#
loop_
_entity_poly.entity_id
_entity_poly.type
_entity_poly.pdbx_seq_one_letter_code
_entity_poly.pdbx_strand_id
1 'polypeptide(L)' 'MNHEQIRAASTAKLKDYLRQGLADVEESDMIEYELYIREYS' A
#
# COMPACT_ATOMS: atom_id res chain seq x y z
N MET A 1 -6.14 5.98 2.78
CA MET A 1 -5.21 5.72 3.88
C MET A 1 -4.13 6.79 3.95
N ASN A 2 -3.71 7.17 5.15
CA ASN A 2 -2.56 8.04 5.30
C ASN A 2 -1.28 7.21 5.42
N HIS A 3 -0.12 7.88 5.52
CA HIS A 3 1.17 7.19 5.58
C HIS A 3 1.27 6.23 6.76
N GLU A 4 0.75 6.63 7.93
CA GLU A 4 0.81 5.78 9.11
C GLU A 4 -0.02 4.51 8.93
N GLN A 5 -1.19 4.65 8.35
CA GLN A 5 -2.06 3.51 8.11
C GLN A 5 -1.43 2.53 7.13
N ILE A 6 -0.80 3.05 6.09
CA ILE A 6 -0.12 2.22 5.10
C ILE A 6 1.04 1.46 5.74
N ARG A 7 1.83 2.13 6.56
CA ARG A 7 2.95 1.48 7.24
C ARG A 7 2.49 0.41 8.23
N ALA A 8 1.37 0.65 8.90
CA ALA A 8 0.85 -0.28 9.89
C ALA A 8 0.14 -1.48 9.28
N ALA A 9 -0.33 -1.36 8.04
CA ALA A 9 -1.08 -2.42 7.38
C ALA A 9 -0.16 -3.55 6.96
N SER A 10 -0.69 -4.78 6.96
CA SER A 10 0.06 -5.92 6.48
C SER A 10 0.25 -5.84 4.96
N THR A 11 1.29 -6.52 4.46
CA THR A 11 1.53 -6.57 3.02
C THR A 11 0.34 -7.18 2.28
N ALA A 12 -0.24 -8.24 2.81
CA ALA A 12 -1.40 -8.87 2.20
C ALA A 12 -2.58 -7.91 2.12
N LYS A 13 -2.80 -7.13 3.18
CA LYS A 13 -3.88 -6.17 3.21
C LYS A 13 -3.69 -5.07 2.18
N LEU A 14 -2.47 -4.58 2.04
CA LEU A 14 -2.17 -3.54 1.06
C LEU A 14 -2.39 -4.06 -0.37
N LYS A 15 -1.94 -5.26 -0.65
CA LYS A 15 -2.14 -5.86 -1.97
C LYS A 15 -3.62 -6.07 -2.28
N ASP A 16 -4.38 -6.53 -1.30
CA ASP A 16 -5.81 -6.73 -1.48
C ASP A 16 -6.54 -5.41 -1.71
N TYR A 17 -6.15 -4.38 -0.98
CA TYR A 17 -6.72 -3.05 -1.13
C TYR A 17 -6.53 -2.52 -2.56
N LEU A 18 -5.34 -2.71 -3.12
CA LEU A 18 -5.06 -2.32 -4.50
C LEU A 18 -5.89 -3.15 -5.49
N ARG A 19 -5.98 -4.44 -5.25
CA ARG A 19 -6.70 -5.34 -6.14
C ARG A 19 -8.18 -5.00 -6.21
N GLN A 20 -8.76 -4.55 -5.10
CA GLN A 20 -10.17 -4.17 -5.06
C GLN A 20 -10.46 -2.83 -5.70
N GLY A 21 -9.42 -2.08 -6.06
CA GLY A 21 -9.60 -0.79 -6.70
C GLY A 21 -10.08 0.30 -5.76
N LEU A 22 -9.81 0.17 -4.47
CA LEU A 22 -10.25 1.13 -3.46
C LEU A 22 -9.33 2.35 -3.36
N ALA A 23 -8.10 2.22 -3.86
CA ALA A 23 -7.12 3.30 -3.78
C ALA A 23 -7.22 4.21 -4.99
N ASP A 24 -7.11 5.52 -4.78
CA ASP A 24 -6.99 6.45 -5.89
C ASP A 24 -5.53 6.47 -6.38
N VAL A 25 -5.21 7.34 -7.33
CA VAL A 25 -3.88 7.39 -7.93
C VAL A 25 -2.81 7.67 -6.89
N GLU A 26 -3.05 8.66 -6.02
CA GLU A 26 -2.07 9.01 -4.99
C GLU A 26 -1.89 7.90 -3.97
N GLU A 27 -2.98 7.33 -3.50
CA GLU A 27 -2.91 6.22 -2.55
C GLU A 27 -2.21 5.01 -3.17
N SER A 28 -2.52 4.71 -4.42
CA SER A 28 -1.89 3.60 -5.11
C SER A 28 -0.38 3.77 -5.16
N ASP A 29 0.08 4.98 -5.50
CA ASP A 29 1.51 5.27 -5.54
C ASP A 29 2.16 5.04 -4.19
N MET A 30 1.55 5.54 -3.12
CA MET A 30 2.10 5.38 -1.77
C MET A 30 2.13 3.91 -1.34
N ILE A 31 1.09 3.17 -1.63
CA ILE A 31 1.02 1.76 -1.27
C ILE A 31 2.04 0.96 -2.05
N GLU A 32 2.17 1.21 -3.35
CA GLU A 32 3.14 0.51 -4.18
C GLU A 32 4.57 0.81 -3.74
N TYR A 33 4.84 2.05 -3.36
CA TYR A 33 6.16 2.41 -2.85
C TYR A 33 6.48 1.66 -1.55
N GLU A 34 5.51 1.59 -0.66
CA GLU A 34 5.68 0.85 0.60
C GLU A 34 5.95 -0.62 0.34
N LEU A 35 5.20 -1.22 -0.57
CA LEU A 35 5.40 -2.62 -0.93
C LEU A 35 6.78 -2.84 -1.55
N TYR A 36 7.23 -1.91 -2.37
CA TYR A 36 8.55 -1.97 -2.97
C TYR A 36 9.63 -2.00 -1.90
N ILE A 37 9.54 -1.07 -0.94
CA ILE A 37 10.52 -1.02 0.16
C ILE A 37 10.56 -2.33 0.92
N ARG A 38 9.39 -2.89 1.24
CA ARG A 38 9.32 -4.14 2.00
C ARG A 38 9.96 -5.31 1.26
N GLU A 39 9.80 -5.32 -0.06
CA GLU A 39 10.33 -6.42 -0.86
C GLU A 39 11.84 -6.35 -1.03
N TYR A 40 12.39 -5.15 -1.06
CA TYR A 40 13.80 -4.95 -1.39
C TYR A 40 14.67 -4.51 -0.21
N SER A 41 14.13 -4.44 0.98
CA SER A 41 14.92 -4.07 2.16
C SER A 41 15.40 -5.26 2.97
#